data_cb045f4080197c011846ddc4b2f56520
#
_entry.id   cb045f4080197c011846ddc4b2f56520
#
_cell.length_a   1.000
_cell.length_b   1.000
_cell.length_c   1.000
_cell.angle_alpha   90.00
_cell.angle_beta   90.00
_cell.angle_gamma   90.00
#
_symmetry.space_group_name_H-M   'P 1'
#
loop_
_entity.id
_entity.type
_entity.pdbx_description
1 polymer ?
#
loop_
_entity_poly.entity_id
_entity_poly.type
_entity_poly.pdbx_seq_one_letter_code
_entity_poly.pdbx_strand_id
1 'polypeptide(L)'
;MKLKENNVSDSLANILNEPPEKSWGNFPSKDIPPLFNYGHIYYYALESLPAPDNVYDLEDETDSGLGHMTNKQFANGRKYVDSGFVHDIQDNRTPEHYYIRAHVWPSMRADLPHNVFIVISTQSGAVLHAECEPCKVSALGRCGHVVAVLFLLDDHVKKHGPTTTVPCTSQDCS
;
A
#
# COMPACT_ATOMS: atom_id res chain seq x y z
N MET A 1 -19.57 -7.33 -37.19
CA MET A 1 -19.66 -7.39 -35.76
C MET A 1 -18.25 -7.13 -35.22
N LYS A 2 -17.97 -5.89 -34.81
CA LYS A 2 -16.66 -5.55 -34.24
C LYS A 2 -16.66 -6.00 -32.77
N LEU A 3 -15.86 -7.00 -32.47
CA LEU A 3 -15.51 -7.34 -31.10
C LEU A 3 -14.88 -6.11 -30.49
N LYS A 4 -15.51 -5.55 -29.46
CA LYS A 4 -14.89 -4.54 -28.62
C LYS A 4 -13.71 -5.21 -27.96
N GLU A 5 -12.51 -4.87 -28.39
CA GLU A 5 -11.31 -5.05 -27.57
C GLU A 5 -11.50 -4.23 -26.32
N ASN A 6 -11.98 -4.87 -25.27
CA ASN A 6 -12.00 -4.26 -23.94
C ASN A 6 -10.55 -4.07 -23.52
N ASN A 7 -10.10 -2.87 -23.67
CA ASN A 7 -8.75 -2.45 -23.37
C ASN A 7 -8.45 -2.71 -21.89
N VAL A 8 -7.51 -3.60 -21.64
CA VAL A 8 -6.84 -3.75 -20.34
C VAL A 8 -6.29 -2.39 -19.85
N SER A 9 -5.97 -1.50 -20.79
CA SER A 9 -5.55 -0.13 -20.49
C SER A 9 -6.64 0.71 -19.81
N ASP A 10 -7.92 0.51 -20.14
CA ASP A 10 -9.01 1.25 -19.50
C ASP A 10 -9.23 0.80 -18.05
N SER A 11 -8.95 -0.46 -17.74
CA SER A 11 -9.01 -0.98 -16.39
C SER A 11 -7.91 -0.38 -15.50
N LEU A 12 -6.70 -0.25 -16.03
CA LEU A 12 -5.59 0.39 -15.32
C LEU A 12 -5.81 1.90 -15.16
N ALA A 13 -6.34 2.57 -16.18
CA ALA A 13 -6.68 4.00 -16.08
C ALA A 13 -7.74 4.26 -15.00
N ASN A 14 -8.70 3.36 -14.82
CA ASN A 14 -9.70 3.47 -13.75
C ASN A 14 -9.11 3.24 -12.34
N ILE A 15 -8.11 2.39 -12.23
CA ILE A 15 -7.39 2.16 -10.96
C ILE A 15 -6.56 3.40 -10.57
N LEU A 16 -6.00 4.08 -11.56
CA LEU A 16 -5.18 5.27 -11.37
C LEU A 16 -6.00 6.57 -11.24
N ASN A 17 -7.29 6.55 -11.53
CA ASN A 17 -8.16 7.68 -11.31
C ASN A 17 -8.27 7.94 -9.80
N GLU A 18 -7.59 8.96 -9.36
CA GLU A 18 -7.72 9.43 -7.98
C GLU A 18 -9.18 9.79 -7.70
N PRO A 19 -9.69 9.41 -6.55
CA PRO A 19 -11.01 9.86 -6.14
C PRO A 19 -11.01 11.39 -6.02
N PRO A 20 -12.17 12.06 -6.17
CA PRO A 20 -12.26 13.51 -6.05
C PRO A 20 -11.61 13.99 -4.76
N GLU A 21 -10.77 15.00 -4.83
CA GLU A 21 -10.03 15.53 -3.66
C GLU A 21 -10.91 15.83 -2.44
N LYS A 22 -12.13 16.25 -2.69
CA LYS A 22 -13.10 16.61 -1.64
C LYS A 22 -13.55 15.43 -0.77
N SER A 23 -13.27 14.18 -1.20
CA SER A 23 -13.69 12.99 -0.47
C SER A 23 -12.64 12.46 0.50
N TRP A 24 -11.44 13.04 0.50
CA TRP A 24 -10.37 12.63 1.41
C TRP A 24 -10.65 13.06 2.84
N GLY A 25 -10.50 12.13 3.77
CA GLY A 25 -10.60 12.37 5.20
C GLY A 25 -9.34 11.92 5.93
N ASN A 26 -9.15 12.45 7.14
CA ASN A 26 -8.07 12.00 8.00
C ASN A 26 -8.29 10.53 8.40
N PHE A 27 -7.27 9.71 8.22
CA PHE A 27 -7.32 8.30 8.55
C PHE A 27 -7.52 8.06 10.05
N PRO A 28 -8.41 7.16 10.46
CA PRO A 28 -9.36 6.38 9.66
C PRO A 28 -10.68 7.14 9.43
N SER A 29 -11.04 7.42 8.20
CA SER A 29 -12.31 8.09 7.86
C SER A 29 -13.26 7.22 7.04
N LYS A 30 -12.75 6.16 6.43
CA LYS A 30 -13.50 5.21 5.59
C LYS A 30 -13.27 3.77 6.08
N ASP A 31 -14.24 2.91 5.81
CA ASP A 31 -14.10 1.50 6.11
C ASP A 31 -12.98 0.87 5.26
N ILE A 32 -12.08 0.16 5.93
CA ILE A 32 -11.00 -0.55 5.29
C ILE A 32 -11.56 -1.85 4.68
N PRO A 33 -11.06 -2.30 3.50
CA PRO A 33 -11.51 -3.57 2.93
C PRO A 33 -11.39 -4.72 3.95
N PRO A 34 -12.49 -5.43 4.24
CA PRO A 34 -12.51 -6.39 5.36
C PRO A 34 -11.60 -7.60 5.16
N LEU A 35 -11.24 -7.89 3.91
CA LEU A 35 -10.33 -9.00 3.59
C LEU A 35 -8.87 -8.60 3.55
N PHE A 36 -8.55 -7.30 3.67
CA PHE A 36 -7.16 -6.85 3.72
C PHE A 36 -6.45 -7.40 4.96
N ASN A 37 -5.29 -7.97 4.75
CA ASN A 37 -4.46 -8.55 5.81
C ASN A 37 -2.97 -8.59 5.42
N TYR A 38 -2.14 -9.04 6.34
CA TYR A 38 -0.70 -9.17 6.13
C TYR A 38 -0.33 -10.03 4.91
N GLY A 39 -1.10 -11.05 4.60
CA GLY A 39 -0.87 -11.89 3.42
C GLY A 39 -0.92 -11.11 2.11
N HIS A 40 -1.79 -10.11 2.00
CA HIS A 40 -1.84 -9.22 0.83
C HIS A 40 -0.61 -8.32 0.72
N ILE A 41 -0.06 -7.87 1.84
CA ILE A 41 1.19 -7.09 1.87
C ILE A 41 2.34 -7.96 1.39
N TYR A 42 2.44 -9.16 1.93
CA TYR A 42 3.46 -10.13 1.55
C TYR A 42 3.41 -10.46 0.06
N TYR A 43 2.23 -10.81 -0.43
CA TYR A 43 2.02 -11.12 -1.84
C TYR A 43 2.42 -9.96 -2.76
N TYR A 44 1.95 -8.75 -2.45
CA TYR A 44 2.27 -7.57 -3.23
C TYR A 44 3.77 -7.27 -3.26
N ALA A 45 4.42 -7.30 -2.11
CA ALA A 45 5.81 -6.90 -1.98
C ALA A 45 6.80 -7.95 -2.49
N LEU A 46 6.46 -9.23 -2.41
CA LEU A 46 7.39 -10.33 -2.67
C LEU A 46 7.01 -11.20 -3.86
N GLU A 47 5.77 -11.61 -3.97
CA GLU A 47 5.37 -12.62 -4.94
C GLU A 47 4.86 -12.05 -6.26
N SER A 48 4.32 -10.84 -6.24
CA SER A 48 3.80 -10.21 -7.46
C SER A 48 4.88 -9.59 -8.34
N LEU A 49 6.14 -9.69 -7.96
CA LEU A 49 7.25 -9.27 -8.81
C LEU A 49 7.34 -10.18 -10.03
N PRO A 50 7.49 -9.62 -11.24
CA PRO A 50 7.80 -10.46 -12.39
C PRO A 50 9.10 -11.22 -12.13
N ALA A 51 9.08 -12.53 -12.41
CA ALA A 51 10.29 -13.33 -12.36
C ALA A 51 11.34 -12.69 -13.29
N PRO A 52 12.59 -12.53 -12.86
CA PRO A 52 13.63 -12.06 -13.76
C PRO A 52 13.75 -13.04 -14.92
N ASP A 53 13.68 -12.54 -16.15
CA ASP A 53 13.70 -13.34 -17.37
C ASP A 53 15.00 -14.16 -17.56
N ASN A 54 16.01 -13.96 -16.72
CA ASN A 54 17.30 -14.62 -16.76
C ASN A 54 17.73 -15.08 -15.37
N VAL A 55 17.23 -16.23 -14.95
CA VAL A 55 17.66 -16.89 -13.70
C VAL A 55 19.05 -17.53 -13.82
N TYR A 56 19.66 -17.53 -15.01
CA TYR A 56 20.87 -18.29 -15.27
C TYR A 56 22.21 -17.54 -15.04
N ASP A 57 22.18 -16.26 -14.74
CA ASP A 57 23.39 -15.44 -14.57
C ASP A 57 23.71 -15.04 -13.11
N LEU A 58 23.18 -15.77 -12.13
CA LEU A 58 23.41 -15.46 -10.72
C LEU A 58 24.42 -16.39 -10.04
N GLU A 59 25.49 -16.73 -10.74
CA GLU A 59 26.66 -17.33 -10.10
C GLU A 59 27.75 -16.30 -9.73
N ASP A 60 27.40 -15.04 -9.58
CA ASP A 60 28.35 -14.06 -9.06
C ASP A 60 28.01 -13.77 -7.59
N GLU A 61 28.92 -14.15 -6.71
CA GLU A 61 28.87 -14.02 -5.25
C GLU A 61 28.87 -12.55 -4.77
N THR A 62 28.44 -11.63 -5.56
CA THR A 62 28.20 -10.28 -5.12
C THR A 62 26.74 -10.15 -4.74
N ASP A 63 26.52 -10.19 -3.42
CA ASP A 63 25.36 -9.67 -2.66
C ASP A 63 24.28 -8.99 -3.53
N SER A 64 23.77 -9.70 -4.49
CA SER A 64 22.80 -9.21 -5.45
C SER A 64 21.38 -9.56 -4.97
N GLY A 65 21.03 -8.88 -4.20
CA GLY A 65 20.11 -8.00 -3.72
C GLY A 65 18.63 -8.22 -3.95
N LEU A 66 18.15 -9.03 -4.85
CA LEU A 66 16.70 -9.12 -5.08
C LEU A 66 15.97 -9.84 -3.95
N GLY A 67 16.49 -10.95 -3.46
CA GLY A 67 15.93 -11.63 -2.30
C GLY A 67 16.20 -10.90 -0.97
N HIS A 68 17.39 -10.32 -0.84
CA HIS A 68 17.76 -9.50 0.32
C HIS A 68 17.08 -8.14 0.32
N MET A 69 16.83 -7.55 -0.83
CA MET A 69 16.10 -6.28 -0.94
C MET A 69 14.68 -6.40 -0.38
N THR A 70 14.00 -7.50 -0.61
CA THR A 70 12.63 -7.68 -0.14
C THR A 70 12.53 -7.80 1.38
N ASN A 71 13.38 -8.58 2.00
CA ASN A 71 13.47 -8.66 3.46
C ASN A 71 13.88 -7.32 4.09
N LYS A 72 14.78 -6.60 3.44
CA LYS A 72 15.19 -5.26 3.86
C LYS A 72 14.04 -4.26 3.79
N GLN A 73 13.20 -4.31 2.75
CA GLN A 73 12.05 -3.43 2.64
C GLN A 73 11.01 -3.68 3.75
N PHE A 74 10.77 -4.94 4.10
CA PHE A 74 9.90 -5.28 5.24
C PHE A 74 10.47 -4.77 6.57
N ALA A 75 11.75 -5.00 6.82
CA ALA A 75 12.42 -4.52 8.02
C ALA A 75 12.40 -2.99 8.11
N ASN A 76 12.66 -2.30 7.01
CA ASN A 76 12.60 -0.84 6.94
C ASN A 76 11.17 -0.33 7.14
N GLY A 77 10.19 -0.95 6.52
CA GLY A 77 8.78 -0.59 6.69
C GLY A 77 8.35 -0.68 8.15
N ARG A 78 8.68 -1.76 8.83
CA ARG A 78 8.39 -1.91 10.26
C ARG A 78 9.10 -0.85 11.10
N LYS A 79 10.36 -0.59 10.82
CA LYS A 79 11.15 0.45 11.50
C LYS A 79 10.53 1.84 11.34
N TYR A 80 10.04 2.19 10.14
CA TYR A 80 9.39 3.49 9.91
C TYR A 80 8.10 3.63 10.72
N VAL A 81 7.30 2.57 10.79
CA VAL A 81 6.07 2.56 11.61
C VAL A 81 6.41 2.71 13.10
N ASP A 82 7.32 1.88 13.62
CA ASP A 82 7.69 1.86 15.04
C ASP A 82 8.37 3.18 15.48
N SER A 83 9.05 3.86 14.56
CA SER A 83 9.66 5.16 14.78
C SER A 83 8.71 6.34 14.62
N GLY A 84 7.45 6.10 14.23
CA GLY A 84 6.46 7.14 14.03
C GLY A 84 6.74 8.05 12.83
N PHE A 85 7.36 7.53 11.78
CA PHE A 85 7.74 8.31 10.60
C PHE A 85 6.62 8.44 9.56
N VAL A 86 5.48 7.78 9.76
CA VAL A 86 4.31 7.89 8.88
C VAL A 86 3.38 8.98 9.40
N HIS A 87 3.12 9.98 8.57
CA HIS A 87 2.36 11.19 8.93
C HIS A 87 1.30 11.55 7.89
N ASP A 88 0.39 12.43 8.25
CA ASP A 88 -0.61 13.03 7.36
C ASP A 88 -1.38 11.98 6.57
N ILE A 89 -1.80 10.94 7.28
CA ILE A 89 -2.48 9.80 6.68
C ILE A 89 -3.92 10.19 6.38
N GLN A 90 -4.30 10.03 5.12
CA GLN A 90 -5.66 10.27 4.65
C GLN A 90 -6.14 9.07 3.85
N ASP A 91 -7.43 8.81 3.94
CA ASP A 91 -8.06 7.75 3.17
C ASP A 91 -9.27 8.23 2.39
N ASN A 92 -9.64 7.45 1.39
CA ASN A 92 -10.82 7.64 0.59
C ASN A 92 -11.33 6.28 0.11
N ARG A 93 -12.57 6.22 -0.31
CA ARG A 93 -13.16 4.97 -0.77
C ARG A 93 -14.21 5.22 -1.83
N THR A 94 -14.18 4.35 -2.85
CA THR A 94 -15.27 4.12 -3.79
C THR A 94 -15.86 2.73 -3.53
N PRO A 95 -16.98 2.34 -4.17
CA PRO A 95 -17.49 0.98 -4.02
C PRO A 95 -16.48 -0.12 -4.41
N GLU A 96 -15.55 0.18 -5.31
CA GLU A 96 -14.61 -0.78 -5.88
C GLU A 96 -13.20 -0.70 -5.29
N HIS A 97 -12.77 0.49 -4.83
CA HIS A 97 -11.42 0.75 -4.40
C HIS A 97 -11.35 1.48 -3.06
N TYR A 98 -10.36 1.13 -2.26
CA TYR A 98 -9.95 1.86 -1.08
C TYR A 98 -8.60 2.53 -1.37
N TYR A 99 -8.51 3.81 -1.05
CA TYR A 99 -7.33 4.64 -1.30
C TYR A 99 -6.76 5.12 0.03
N ILE A 100 -5.46 5.06 0.14
CA ILE A 100 -4.73 5.63 1.27
C ILE A 100 -3.53 6.40 0.76
N ARG A 101 -3.30 7.58 1.33
CA ARG A 101 -2.10 8.37 1.08
C ARG A 101 -1.50 8.84 2.39
N ALA A 102 -0.19 8.98 2.41
CA ALA A 102 0.55 9.39 3.60
C ALA A 102 1.89 10.00 3.23
N HIS A 103 2.46 10.73 4.17
CA HIS A 103 3.85 11.17 4.12
C HIS A 103 4.70 10.25 5.01
N VAL A 104 5.83 9.80 4.51
CA VAL A 104 6.79 8.99 5.26
C VAL A 104 8.12 9.74 5.32
N TRP A 105 8.55 10.09 6.53
CA TRP A 105 9.83 10.74 6.72
C TRP A 105 10.98 9.76 6.46
N PRO A 106 12.01 10.17 5.70
CA PRO A 106 13.20 9.37 5.55
C PRO A 106 13.96 9.27 6.88
N SER A 107 14.79 8.25 7.00
CA SER A 107 15.63 8.06 8.19
C SER A 107 16.65 9.17 8.42
N MET A 108 16.94 9.98 7.40
CA MET A 108 17.78 11.17 7.49
C MET A 108 16.92 12.43 7.39
N ARG A 109 17.02 13.30 8.39
CA ARG A 109 16.20 14.52 8.53
C ARG A 109 16.42 15.59 7.47
N ALA A 110 17.44 15.45 6.64
CA ALA A 110 17.77 16.44 5.60
C ALA A 110 16.94 16.29 4.33
N ASP A 111 16.24 15.15 4.18
CA ASP A 111 15.48 14.85 2.99
C ASP A 111 14.01 15.22 3.14
N LEU A 112 13.35 15.47 2.00
CA LEU A 112 11.91 15.70 1.95
C LEU A 112 11.13 14.42 2.30
N PRO A 113 9.92 14.53 2.88
CA PRO A 113 9.09 13.36 3.12
C PRO A 113 8.70 12.69 1.80
N HIS A 114 8.56 11.38 1.84
CA HIS A 114 8.09 10.59 0.71
C HIS A 114 6.56 10.59 0.68
N ASN A 115 6.00 10.91 -0.48
CA ASN A 115 4.56 10.86 -0.71
C ASN A 115 4.19 9.45 -1.16
N VAL A 116 3.42 8.76 -0.34
CA VAL A 116 2.94 7.40 -0.64
C VAL A 116 1.47 7.46 -1.00
N PHE A 117 1.10 6.76 -2.07
CA PHE A 117 -0.28 6.55 -2.50
C PHE A 117 -0.51 5.07 -2.80
N ILE A 118 -1.59 4.49 -2.29
CA ILE A 118 -1.89 3.06 -2.42
C ILE A 118 -3.36 2.86 -2.75
N VAL A 119 -3.63 1.91 -3.63
CA VAL A 119 -4.97 1.47 -4.02
C VAL A 119 -5.16 0.01 -3.65
N ILE A 120 -6.23 -0.28 -2.92
CA ILE A 120 -6.59 -1.63 -2.46
C ILE A 120 -7.98 -1.98 -2.99
N SER A 121 -8.16 -3.23 -3.45
CA SER A 121 -9.46 -3.73 -3.85
C SER A 121 -10.39 -3.87 -2.64
N THR A 122 -11.59 -3.30 -2.73
CA THR A 122 -12.61 -3.47 -1.67
C THR A 122 -13.17 -4.89 -1.62
N GLN A 123 -13.12 -5.61 -2.73
CA GLN A 123 -13.66 -6.97 -2.82
C GLN A 123 -12.70 -8.03 -2.30
N SER A 124 -11.42 -7.95 -2.68
CA SER A 124 -10.43 -8.98 -2.36
C SER A 124 -9.47 -8.60 -1.24
N GLY A 125 -9.33 -7.30 -0.94
CA GLY A 125 -8.30 -6.79 -0.04
C GLY A 125 -6.90 -6.74 -0.67
N ALA A 126 -6.77 -7.10 -1.94
CA ALA A 126 -5.48 -7.10 -2.63
C ALA A 126 -4.97 -5.67 -2.88
N VAL A 127 -3.67 -5.47 -2.75
CA VAL A 127 -3.00 -4.23 -3.15
C VAL A 127 -2.90 -4.23 -4.67
N LEU A 128 -3.58 -3.29 -5.31
CA LEU A 128 -3.64 -3.18 -6.77
C LEU A 128 -2.55 -2.29 -7.34
N HIS A 129 -2.21 -1.23 -6.63
CA HIS A 129 -1.24 -0.23 -7.07
C HIS A 129 -0.65 0.51 -5.87
N ALA A 130 0.61 0.90 -5.99
CA ALA A 130 1.24 1.81 -5.03
C ALA A 130 2.29 2.68 -5.71
N GLU A 131 2.42 3.89 -5.23
CA GLU A 131 3.41 4.88 -5.67
C GLU A 131 4.11 5.51 -4.47
N CYS A 132 5.36 5.88 -4.67
CA CYS A 132 6.15 6.60 -3.68
C CYS A 132 7.06 7.62 -4.38
N GLU A 133 6.90 8.89 -4.05
CA GLU A 133 7.72 9.98 -4.61
C GLU A 133 8.39 10.78 -3.48
N PRO A 134 9.65 11.16 -3.63
CA PRO A 134 10.62 10.95 -4.71
C PRO A 134 11.52 9.73 -4.47
N CYS A 135 10.98 8.54 -4.41
CA CYS A 135 11.73 7.33 -4.11
C CYS A 135 12.43 6.78 -5.36
N LYS A 136 13.76 6.72 -5.34
CA LYS A 136 14.55 6.18 -6.46
C LYS A 136 14.36 4.68 -6.70
N VAL A 137 13.92 3.96 -5.68
CA VAL A 137 13.68 2.51 -5.71
C VAL A 137 12.25 2.18 -6.16
N SER A 138 11.43 3.20 -6.38
CA SER A 138 9.98 3.04 -6.44
C SER A 138 9.39 2.90 -7.84
N ALA A 139 10.19 2.67 -8.87
CA ALA A 139 9.62 2.39 -10.20
C ALA A 139 8.54 1.29 -10.17
N LEU A 140 8.52 0.48 -9.12
CA LEU A 140 7.59 -0.63 -8.91
C LEU A 140 6.65 -0.45 -7.69
N GLY A 141 6.70 0.68 -6.98
CA GLY A 141 5.84 0.91 -5.81
C GLY A 141 6.02 -0.09 -4.65
N ARG A 142 7.23 -0.63 -4.48
CA ARG A 142 7.52 -1.69 -3.48
C ARG A 142 8.65 -1.33 -2.54
N CYS A 143 8.83 -0.06 -2.26
CA CYS A 143 9.85 0.42 -1.33
C CYS A 143 9.41 0.27 0.14
N GLY A 144 10.34 0.44 1.07
CA GLY A 144 10.06 0.41 2.50
C GLY A 144 9.04 1.45 2.97
N HIS A 145 8.89 2.57 2.26
CA HIS A 145 7.90 3.60 2.59
C HIS A 145 6.47 3.12 2.30
N VAL A 146 6.24 2.46 1.15
CA VAL A 146 4.96 1.82 0.82
C VAL A 146 4.63 0.72 1.83
N VAL A 147 5.60 -0.14 2.12
CA VAL A 147 5.42 -1.22 3.10
C VAL A 147 5.09 -0.66 4.49
N ALA A 148 5.68 0.47 4.88
CA ALA A 148 5.36 1.14 6.15
C ALA A 148 3.88 1.53 6.23
N VAL A 149 3.33 2.15 5.20
CA VAL A 149 1.91 2.55 5.17
C VAL A 149 1.00 1.31 5.22
N LEU A 150 1.36 0.25 4.50
CA LEU A 150 0.62 -1.02 4.53
C LEU A 150 0.66 -1.69 5.91
N PHE A 151 1.79 -1.69 6.58
CA PHE A 151 1.91 -2.20 7.95
C PHE A 151 1.09 -1.39 8.96
N LEU A 152 1.11 -0.07 8.82
CA LEU A 152 0.28 0.79 9.67
C LEU A 152 -1.19 0.46 9.51
N LEU A 153 -1.64 0.26 8.27
CA LEU A 153 -3.02 -0.13 7.97
C LEU A 153 -3.37 -1.50 8.57
N ASP A 154 -2.48 -2.49 8.43
CA ASP A 154 -2.66 -3.83 9.01
C ASP A 154 -2.71 -3.80 10.54
N ASP A 155 -1.79 -3.06 11.17
CA ASP A 155 -1.78 -2.85 12.62
C ASP A 155 -3.09 -2.22 13.11
N HIS A 156 -3.61 -1.24 12.37
CA HIS A 156 -4.89 -0.61 12.69
C HIS A 156 -6.05 -1.61 12.60
N VAL A 157 -6.11 -2.41 11.55
CA VAL A 157 -7.15 -3.44 11.37
C VAL A 157 -7.08 -4.49 12.48
N LYS A 158 -5.89 -4.93 12.87
CA LYS A 158 -5.70 -5.89 13.96
C LYS A 158 -6.15 -5.34 15.31
N LYS A 159 -5.96 -4.04 15.53
CA LYS A 159 -6.26 -3.38 16.80
C LYS A 159 -7.71 -2.92 16.90
N HIS A 160 -8.28 -2.38 15.82
CA HIS A 160 -9.58 -1.69 15.82
C HIS A 160 -10.62 -2.33 14.91
N GLY A 161 -10.22 -3.26 14.04
CA GLY A 161 -11.07 -3.81 12.99
C GLY A 161 -11.12 -2.92 11.75
N PRO A 162 -11.79 -3.39 10.68
CA PRO A 162 -11.83 -2.69 9.39
C PRO A 162 -12.87 -1.57 9.32
N THR A 163 -13.83 -1.51 10.23
CA THR A 163 -14.94 -0.55 10.18
C THR A 163 -14.63 0.70 11.00
N THR A 164 -15.04 1.85 10.48
CA THR A 164 -14.95 3.12 11.18
C THR A 164 -16.07 3.31 12.22
N THR A 165 -17.19 2.61 12.03
CA THR A 165 -18.28 2.59 13.00
C THR A 165 -17.94 1.60 14.11
N VAL A 166 -17.75 2.09 15.32
CA VAL A 166 -17.66 1.24 16.50
C VAL A 166 -19.02 0.55 16.67
N PRO A 167 -19.08 -0.79 16.64
CA PRO A 167 -20.34 -1.44 16.98
C PRO A 167 -20.73 -1.02 18.39
N CYS A 168 -21.94 -0.53 18.51
CA CYS A 168 -22.47 -0.10 19.78
C CYS A 168 -22.72 -1.34 20.67
N THR A 169 -21.71 -1.70 21.44
CA THR A 169 -21.75 -2.83 22.37
C THR A 169 -22.09 -2.41 23.80
N SER A 170 -22.14 -1.11 24.06
CA SER A 170 -22.52 -0.60 25.37
C SER A 170 -24.02 -0.27 25.43
N GLN A 171 -24.62 -0.54 26.56
CA GLN A 171 -26.04 -0.25 26.82
C GLN A 171 -26.37 1.26 26.79
N ASP A 172 -25.42 2.11 26.63
CA ASP A 172 -25.53 3.59 26.60
C ASP A 172 -25.69 4.14 25.19
N CYS A 173 -25.85 3.32 24.17
CA CYS A 173 -26.23 3.75 22.84
C CYS A 173 -27.75 3.89 22.74
N SER A 174 -28.24 4.87 23.36
CA SER A 174 -29.65 5.27 23.21
C SER A 174 -29.75 6.52 22.35
#